data_10ab611bc77c49f1161709b5f810130b
#
_entry.id   10ab611bc77c49f1161709b5f810130b
#
_cell.length_a   1.000
_cell.length_b   1.000
_cell.length_c   1.000
_cell.angle_alpha   90.00
_cell.angle_beta   90.00
_cell.angle_gamma   90.00
#
_symmetry.space_group_name_H-M   'P 1'
#
loop_
_entity.id
_entity.type
_entity.pdbx_description
1 polymer ?
#
loop_
_entity_poly.entity_id
_entity_poly.type
_entity_poly.pdbx_seq_one_letter_code
_entity_poly.pdbx_strand_id
1 'polypeptide(L)'
;LIDGQIVPGGSRSQPVFNPATGAAIHEVSLADTATVQRAIASAEAAFPAWRNTPPLKRARVMSNLKVLLEQNAERICALITEEHGKVLADALGELQRGIENVEYASYAPELLKGEHSRNVGPGIDSWSEFQALGVTAGITPFNFPAMVPLWMWPMAVACGNTFVLKPSERDPSSVLFIAQ
;
A
#
# COMPACT_ATOMS: atom_id res chain seq x y z
N LEU A 1 -8.14 -6.24 6.40
CA LEU A 1 -7.05 -6.60 7.33
C LEU A 1 -6.77 -5.47 8.29
N ILE A 2 -6.68 -5.75 9.58
CA ILE A 2 -6.24 -4.80 10.60
C ILE A 2 -5.29 -5.58 11.52
N ASP A 3 -4.09 -5.04 11.75
CA ASP A 3 -3.06 -5.67 12.59
C ASP A 3 -2.76 -7.13 12.21
N GLY A 4 -2.60 -7.37 10.89
CA GLY A 4 -2.35 -8.70 10.34
C GLY A 4 -3.54 -9.68 10.43
N GLN A 5 -4.69 -9.26 10.95
CA GLN A 5 -5.87 -10.10 11.14
C GLN A 5 -6.97 -9.77 10.14
N ILE A 6 -7.63 -10.81 9.61
CA ILE A 6 -8.87 -10.64 8.87
C ILE A 6 -9.96 -10.30 9.89
N VAL A 7 -10.53 -9.11 9.76
CA VAL A 7 -11.62 -8.66 10.63
C VAL A 7 -12.90 -8.55 9.83
N PRO A 8 -14.07 -8.88 10.39
CA PRO A 8 -15.34 -8.60 9.73
C PRO A 8 -15.48 -7.09 9.53
N GLY A 9 -16.10 -6.71 8.42
CA GLY A 9 -16.52 -5.32 8.18
C GLY A 9 -17.73 -4.95 9.04
N GLY A 10 -18.40 -3.86 8.65
CA GLY A 10 -19.70 -3.50 9.21
C GLY A 10 -20.83 -4.46 8.78
N SER A 11 -22.06 -4.08 9.11
CA SER A 11 -23.26 -4.85 8.75
C SER A 11 -23.65 -4.76 7.27
N ARG A 12 -22.98 -3.92 6.49
CA ARG A 12 -23.24 -3.77 5.05
C ARG A 12 -22.24 -4.56 4.25
N SER A 13 -22.69 -5.17 3.18
CA SER A 13 -21.88 -5.85 2.17
C SER A 13 -22.32 -5.44 0.76
N GLN A 14 -21.48 -5.78 -0.21
CA GLN A 14 -21.72 -5.52 -1.62
C GLN A 14 -21.24 -6.70 -2.43
N PRO A 15 -22.01 -7.16 -3.44
CA PRO A 15 -21.55 -8.19 -4.36
C PRO A 15 -20.42 -7.66 -5.26
N VAL A 16 -19.44 -8.51 -5.52
CA VAL A 16 -18.38 -8.32 -6.51
C VAL A 16 -18.72 -9.18 -7.72
N PHE A 17 -18.72 -8.57 -8.90
CA PHE A 17 -19.18 -9.22 -10.12
C PHE A 17 -17.99 -9.55 -11.04
N ASN A 18 -18.10 -10.67 -11.73
CA ASN A 18 -17.30 -10.92 -12.92
C ASN A 18 -17.97 -10.23 -14.11
N PRO A 19 -17.37 -9.19 -14.70
CA PRO A 19 -17.99 -8.41 -15.76
C PRO A 19 -18.15 -9.17 -17.07
N ALA A 20 -17.38 -10.24 -17.30
CA ALA A 20 -17.50 -11.09 -18.50
C ALA A 20 -18.74 -11.96 -18.47
N THR A 21 -19.20 -12.36 -17.28
CA THR A 21 -20.36 -13.26 -17.11
C THR A 21 -21.57 -12.55 -16.52
N GLY A 22 -21.37 -11.41 -15.85
CA GLY A 22 -22.39 -10.73 -15.06
C GLY A 22 -22.73 -11.44 -13.74
N ALA A 23 -22.04 -12.52 -13.41
CA ALA A 23 -22.29 -13.26 -12.17
C ALA A 23 -21.63 -12.59 -10.96
N ALA A 24 -22.32 -12.57 -9.82
CA ALA A 24 -21.71 -12.25 -8.54
C ALA A 24 -20.80 -13.42 -8.12
N ILE A 25 -19.53 -13.15 -7.90
CA ILE A 25 -18.50 -14.16 -7.60
C ILE A 25 -18.03 -14.10 -6.16
N HIS A 26 -18.08 -12.93 -5.55
CA HIS A 26 -17.67 -12.67 -4.16
C HIS A 26 -18.64 -11.68 -3.51
N GLU A 27 -18.47 -11.51 -2.21
CA GLU A 27 -19.13 -10.48 -1.43
C GLU A 27 -18.08 -9.76 -0.58
N VAL A 28 -18.02 -8.44 -0.67
CA VAL A 28 -17.13 -7.61 0.12
C VAL A 28 -17.87 -6.93 1.25
N SER A 29 -17.39 -7.09 2.48
CA SER A 29 -17.89 -6.36 3.64
C SER A 29 -17.44 -4.91 3.61
N LEU A 30 -18.37 -3.98 3.76
CA LEU A 30 -18.07 -2.55 3.83
C LEU A 30 -17.78 -2.16 5.29
N ALA A 31 -16.66 -1.49 5.49
CA ALA A 31 -16.27 -1.00 6.81
C ALA A 31 -17.26 0.04 7.32
N ASP A 32 -17.62 -0.06 8.58
CA ASP A 32 -18.32 0.98 9.31
C ASP A 32 -17.32 1.94 10.00
N THR A 33 -17.84 2.99 10.63
CA THR A 33 -17.02 3.98 11.35
C THR A 33 -16.16 3.34 12.44
N ALA A 34 -16.69 2.37 13.17
CA ALA A 34 -15.95 1.68 14.23
C ALA A 34 -14.78 0.87 13.66
N THR A 35 -14.97 0.18 12.54
CA THR A 35 -13.91 -0.56 11.84
C THR A 35 -12.82 0.38 11.32
N VAL A 36 -13.20 1.53 10.74
CA VAL A 36 -12.24 2.55 10.28
C VAL A 36 -11.43 3.11 11.45
N GLN A 37 -12.08 3.45 12.56
CA GLN A 37 -11.38 3.93 13.76
C GLN A 37 -10.41 2.90 14.34
N ARG A 38 -10.76 1.61 14.33
CA ARG A 38 -9.85 0.53 14.72
C ARG A 38 -8.62 0.45 13.82
N ALA A 39 -8.81 0.61 12.49
CA ALA A 39 -7.70 0.61 11.55
C ALA A 39 -6.75 1.78 11.80
N ILE A 40 -7.30 2.98 12.06
CA ILE A 40 -6.51 4.18 12.38
C ILE A 40 -5.76 3.96 13.70
N ALA A 41 -6.41 3.48 14.74
CA ALA A 41 -5.79 3.23 16.03
C ALA A 41 -4.67 2.18 15.96
N SER A 42 -4.86 1.12 15.18
CA SER A 42 -3.81 0.11 14.91
C SER A 42 -2.60 0.74 14.20
N ALA A 43 -2.84 1.56 13.18
CA ALA A 43 -1.79 2.27 12.45
C ALA A 43 -1.04 3.28 13.35
N GLU A 44 -1.77 3.99 14.22
CA GLU A 44 -1.20 4.92 15.20
C GLU A 44 -0.33 4.18 16.23
N ALA A 45 -0.79 3.06 16.75
CA ALA A 45 -0.03 2.25 17.71
C ALA A 45 1.27 1.69 17.09
N ALA A 46 1.26 1.33 15.81
CA ALA A 46 2.45 0.82 15.11
C ALA A 46 3.46 1.92 14.75
N PHE A 47 3.03 3.16 14.61
CA PHE A 47 3.83 4.26 14.07
C PHE A 47 5.13 4.52 14.85
N PRO A 48 5.17 4.62 16.20
CA PRO A 48 6.41 4.95 16.93
C PRO A 48 7.53 3.93 16.70
N ALA A 49 7.20 2.64 16.66
CA ALA A 49 8.18 1.58 16.41
C ALA A 49 8.66 1.62 14.96
N TRP A 50 7.73 1.80 14.02
CA TRP A 50 8.05 1.80 12.59
C TRP A 50 8.88 3.02 12.17
N ARG A 51 8.52 4.22 12.60
CA ARG A 51 9.31 5.43 12.29
C ARG A 51 10.75 5.35 12.79
N ASN A 52 10.97 4.68 13.93
CA ASN A 52 12.29 4.49 14.52
C ASN A 52 13.04 3.30 13.91
N THR A 53 12.41 2.51 13.06
CA THR A 53 13.10 1.45 12.32
C THR A 53 14.05 2.06 11.30
N PRO A 54 15.35 1.67 11.29
CA PRO A 54 16.32 2.24 10.35
C PRO A 54 15.83 2.19 8.90
N PRO A 55 16.03 3.27 8.10
CA PRO A 55 15.56 3.34 6.72
C PRO A 55 15.97 2.14 5.87
N LEU A 56 17.19 1.63 6.02
CA LEU A 56 17.65 0.45 5.30
C LEU A 56 16.84 -0.82 5.64
N LYS A 57 16.39 -0.97 6.88
CA LYS A 57 15.54 -2.10 7.25
C LYS A 57 14.16 -1.99 6.61
N ARG A 58 13.58 -0.79 6.56
CA ARG A 58 12.31 -0.53 5.87
C ARG A 58 12.44 -0.78 4.35
N ALA A 59 13.54 -0.33 3.74
CA ALA A 59 13.84 -0.58 2.33
C ALA A 59 13.92 -2.08 2.00
N ARG A 60 14.49 -2.90 2.88
CA ARG A 60 14.53 -4.36 2.71
C ARG A 60 13.13 -4.99 2.70
N VAL A 61 12.18 -4.44 3.46
CA VAL A 61 10.79 -4.89 3.40
C VAL A 61 10.21 -4.63 2.00
N MET A 62 10.48 -3.46 1.41
CA MET A 62 10.04 -3.15 0.05
C MET A 62 10.71 -4.07 -0.99
N SER A 63 12.01 -4.35 -0.85
CA SER A 63 12.70 -5.29 -1.73
C SER A 63 12.12 -6.72 -1.64
N ASN A 64 11.79 -7.18 -0.44
CA ASN A 64 11.15 -8.48 -0.26
C ASN A 64 9.74 -8.50 -0.84
N LEU A 65 8.96 -7.42 -0.65
CA LEU A 65 7.65 -7.28 -1.25
C LEU A 65 7.71 -7.38 -2.78
N LYS A 66 8.68 -6.70 -3.42
CA LYS A 66 8.89 -6.81 -4.87
C LYS A 66 9.00 -8.26 -5.30
N VAL A 67 9.88 -9.02 -4.65
CA VAL A 67 10.09 -10.44 -4.97
C VAL A 67 8.80 -11.25 -4.81
N LEU A 68 8.03 -11.01 -3.76
CA LEU A 68 6.75 -11.69 -3.54
C LEU A 68 5.71 -11.32 -4.59
N LEU A 69 5.64 -10.08 -5.02
CA LEU A 69 4.74 -9.65 -6.10
C LEU A 69 5.09 -10.33 -7.43
N GLU A 70 6.38 -10.40 -7.78
CA GLU A 70 6.86 -11.08 -8.97
C GLU A 70 6.55 -12.58 -8.94
N GLN A 71 6.78 -13.24 -7.81
CA GLN A 71 6.48 -14.67 -7.62
C GLN A 71 4.98 -14.99 -7.68
N ASN A 72 4.12 -14.06 -7.32
CA ASN A 72 2.67 -14.23 -7.30
C ASN A 72 1.95 -13.50 -8.44
N ALA A 73 2.69 -13.04 -9.46
CA ALA A 73 2.15 -12.21 -10.53
C ALA A 73 0.98 -12.88 -11.27
N GLU A 74 1.09 -14.17 -11.57
CA GLU A 74 0.01 -14.92 -12.24
C GLU A 74 -1.28 -14.90 -11.42
N ARG A 75 -1.19 -15.15 -10.11
CA ARG A 75 -2.36 -15.14 -9.23
C ARG A 75 -2.98 -13.76 -9.09
N ILE A 76 -2.16 -12.73 -8.94
CA ILE A 76 -2.63 -11.34 -8.84
C ILE A 76 -3.34 -10.94 -10.15
N CYS A 77 -2.74 -11.23 -11.30
CA CYS A 77 -3.33 -10.92 -12.61
C CYS A 77 -4.66 -11.67 -12.84
N ALA A 78 -4.75 -12.94 -12.41
CA ALA A 78 -5.99 -13.70 -12.50
C ALA A 78 -7.13 -13.03 -11.69
N LEU A 79 -6.85 -12.59 -10.46
CA LEU A 79 -7.83 -11.86 -9.64
C LEU A 79 -8.26 -10.54 -10.29
N ILE A 80 -7.32 -9.79 -10.87
CA ILE A 80 -7.63 -8.55 -11.59
C ILE A 80 -8.54 -8.86 -12.80
N THR A 81 -8.20 -9.86 -13.60
CA THR A 81 -9.01 -10.25 -14.77
C THR A 81 -10.40 -10.69 -14.37
N GLU A 82 -10.52 -11.45 -13.29
CA GLU A 82 -11.80 -11.98 -12.81
C GLU A 82 -12.76 -10.88 -12.35
N GLU A 83 -12.28 -9.88 -11.61
CA GLU A 83 -13.13 -8.84 -11.02
C GLU A 83 -13.22 -7.57 -11.87
N HIS A 84 -12.16 -7.21 -12.61
CA HIS A 84 -12.13 -6.02 -13.46
C HIS A 84 -12.53 -6.31 -14.90
N GLY A 85 -12.23 -7.50 -15.42
CA GLY A 85 -12.50 -7.90 -16.81
C GLY A 85 -11.42 -7.52 -17.82
N LYS A 86 -10.30 -6.92 -17.42
CA LYS A 86 -9.17 -6.69 -18.34
C LYS A 86 -8.47 -8.00 -18.70
N VAL A 87 -7.89 -8.08 -19.89
CA VAL A 87 -7.12 -9.25 -20.32
C VAL A 87 -5.86 -9.42 -19.47
N LEU A 88 -5.36 -10.66 -19.36
CA LEU A 88 -4.18 -10.98 -18.54
C LEU A 88 -2.96 -10.14 -18.90
N ALA A 89 -2.74 -9.83 -20.18
CA ALA A 89 -1.62 -9.00 -20.62
C ALA A 89 -1.69 -7.57 -20.05
N ASP A 90 -2.89 -6.97 -20.00
CA ASP A 90 -3.08 -5.64 -19.42
C ASP A 90 -2.98 -5.67 -17.88
N ALA A 91 -3.47 -6.75 -17.25
CA ALA A 91 -3.30 -6.96 -15.82
C ALA A 91 -1.81 -7.10 -15.44
N LEU A 92 -1.03 -7.81 -16.24
CA LEU A 92 0.42 -7.93 -16.05
C LEU A 92 1.12 -6.57 -16.23
N GLY A 93 0.76 -5.81 -17.27
CA GLY A 93 1.31 -4.47 -17.51
C GLY A 93 0.96 -3.48 -16.40
N GLU A 94 -0.22 -3.61 -15.79
CA GLU A 94 -0.62 -2.86 -14.60
C GLU A 94 0.24 -3.24 -13.40
N LEU A 95 0.33 -4.52 -13.09
CA LEU A 95 1.10 -5.03 -11.95
C LEU A 95 2.57 -4.63 -12.07
N GLN A 96 3.17 -4.75 -13.26
CA GLN A 96 4.56 -4.37 -13.50
C GLN A 96 4.82 -2.90 -13.12
N ARG A 97 3.95 -1.98 -13.51
CA ARG A 97 4.08 -0.55 -13.13
C ARG A 97 3.90 -0.33 -11.62
N GLY A 98 3.10 -1.16 -10.96
CA GLY A 98 3.02 -1.17 -9.50
C GLY A 98 4.32 -1.65 -8.84
N ILE A 99 4.91 -2.73 -9.37
CA ILE A 99 6.18 -3.30 -8.91
C ILE A 99 7.32 -2.29 -9.06
N GLU A 100 7.38 -1.53 -10.15
CA GLU A 100 8.38 -0.47 -10.36
C GLU A 100 8.33 0.60 -9.26
N ASN A 101 7.13 0.95 -8.78
CA ASN A 101 7.00 1.87 -7.65
C ASN A 101 7.45 1.26 -6.32
N VAL A 102 7.22 -0.04 -6.10
CA VAL A 102 7.75 -0.75 -4.93
C VAL A 102 9.27 -0.81 -4.98
N GLU A 103 9.84 -1.07 -6.15
CA GLU A 103 11.29 -1.02 -6.36
C GLU A 103 11.85 0.38 -6.07
N TYR A 104 11.20 1.43 -6.59
CA TYR A 104 11.58 2.81 -6.30
C TYR A 104 11.51 3.12 -4.80
N ALA A 105 10.51 2.61 -4.09
CA ALA A 105 10.39 2.78 -2.64
C ALA A 105 11.57 2.13 -1.86
N SER A 106 12.25 1.13 -2.42
CA SER A 106 13.45 0.55 -1.81
C SER A 106 14.65 1.51 -1.78
N TYR A 107 14.62 2.58 -2.58
CA TYR A 107 15.62 3.65 -2.56
C TYR A 107 15.33 4.75 -1.53
N ALA A 108 14.28 4.61 -0.71
CA ALA A 108 13.93 5.58 0.31
C ALA A 108 15.10 6.01 1.22
N PRO A 109 16.08 5.15 1.59
CA PRO A 109 17.25 5.60 2.37
C PRO A 109 18.04 6.73 1.72
N GLU A 110 18.14 6.76 0.39
CA GLU A 110 18.80 7.83 -0.34
C GLU A 110 17.94 9.10 -0.41
N LEU A 111 16.62 8.91 -0.61
CA LEU A 111 15.66 10.02 -0.71
C LEU A 111 15.43 10.75 0.62
N LEU A 112 15.68 10.08 1.74
CA LEU A 112 15.51 10.63 3.09
C LEU A 112 16.77 11.32 3.63
N LYS A 113 17.84 11.41 2.84
CA LYS A 113 19.04 12.18 3.22
C LYS A 113 18.72 13.66 3.27
N GLY A 114 19.07 14.29 4.38
CA GLY A 114 19.01 15.74 4.52
C GLY A 114 20.27 16.41 3.98
N GLU A 115 20.29 17.71 4.09
CA GLU A 115 21.41 18.57 3.71
C GLU A 115 22.12 19.10 4.94
N HIS A 116 23.41 19.37 4.81
CA HIS A 116 24.22 19.99 5.85
C HIS A 116 25.05 21.15 5.24
N SER A 117 24.95 22.32 5.85
CA SER A 117 25.75 23.50 5.49
C SER A 117 26.57 23.95 6.70
N ARG A 118 27.89 24.03 6.50
CA ARG A 118 28.81 24.46 7.55
C ARG A 118 29.04 25.97 7.49
N ASN A 119 29.06 26.60 8.66
CA ASN A 119 29.42 28.00 8.83
C ASN A 119 28.56 28.97 7.99
N VAL A 120 27.26 28.79 8.02
CA VAL A 120 26.26 29.66 7.35
C VAL A 120 26.19 31.05 8.01
N GLY A 121 26.77 31.21 9.19
CA GLY A 121 27.04 32.42 9.96
C GLY A 121 28.18 32.15 10.92
N PRO A 122 28.73 33.14 11.61
CA PRO A 122 29.86 32.95 12.53
C PRO A 122 29.51 31.92 13.62
N GLY A 123 30.12 30.71 13.52
CA GLY A 123 29.91 29.61 14.46
C GLY A 123 28.55 28.91 14.35
N ILE A 124 27.85 29.03 13.21
CA ILE A 124 26.52 28.43 12.98
C ILE A 124 26.60 27.44 11.84
N ASP A 125 26.23 26.19 12.11
CA ASP A 125 25.95 25.15 11.11
C ASP A 125 24.45 24.99 10.93
N SER A 126 23.98 24.59 9.74
CA SER A 126 22.59 24.33 9.42
C SER A 126 22.44 22.95 8.80
N TRP A 127 21.37 22.25 9.15
CA TRP A 127 21.08 20.95 8.58
C TRP A 127 19.56 20.75 8.46
N SER A 128 19.16 19.86 7.55
CA SER A 128 17.78 19.46 7.36
C SER A 128 17.61 17.97 7.61
N GLU A 129 16.42 17.57 8.04
CA GLU A 129 16.06 16.18 8.30
C GLU A 129 14.65 15.92 7.79
N PHE A 130 14.47 14.80 7.08
CA PHE A 130 13.14 14.30 6.73
C PHE A 130 12.57 13.45 7.85
N GLN A 131 11.35 13.73 8.26
CA GLN A 131 10.65 12.98 9.29
C GLN A 131 9.34 12.39 8.75
N ALA A 132 8.96 11.20 9.26
CA ALA A 132 7.68 10.62 8.96
C ALA A 132 6.53 11.46 9.53
N LEU A 133 5.45 11.60 8.76
CA LEU A 133 4.28 12.42 9.11
C LEU A 133 3.39 11.75 10.15
N GLY A 134 3.29 10.41 10.14
CA GLY A 134 2.40 9.67 11.02
C GLY A 134 1.56 8.63 10.29
N VAL A 135 0.28 8.57 10.66
CA VAL A 135 -0.72 7.75 9.96
C VAL A 135 -1.11 8.44 8.67
N THR A 136 -0.95 7.74 7.56
CA THR A 136 -1.36 8.18 6.22
C THR A 136 -2.46 7.29 5.68
N ALA A 137 -3.22 7.76 4.70
CA ALA A 137 -4.32 7.00 4.12
C ALA A 137 -4.40 7.17 2.61
N GLY A 138 -4.95 6.16 1.93
CA GLY A 138 -5.25 6.18 0.50
C GLY A 138 -6.60 5.58 0.19
N ILE A 139 -7.34 6.22 -0.72
CA ILE A 139 -8.57 5.70 -1.32
C ILE A 139 -8.28 5.50 -2.80
N THR A 140 -8.45 4.29 -3.30
CA THR A 140 -8.04 3.92 -4.65
C THR A 140 -9.23 3.53 -5.53
N PRO A 141 -9.15 3.81 -6.85
CA PRO A 141 -10.20 3.54 -7.81
C PRO A 141 -10.18 2.07 -8.27
N PHE A 142 -11.22 1.70 -9.03
CA PHE A 142 -11.36 0.34 -9.58
C PHE A 142 -10.54 0.11 -10.87
N ASN A 143 -10.21 1.14 -11.63
CA ASN A 143 -9.66 0.98 -12.97
C ASN A 143 -8.23 0.43 -13.03
N PHE A 144 -7.50 0.48 -11.90
CA PHE A 144 -6.18 -0.13 -11.71
C PHE A 144 -6.05 -0.65 -10.27
N PRO A 145 -6.69 -1.78 -9.95
CA PRO A 145 -6.88 -2.23 -8.56
C PRO A 145 -5.59 -2.63 -7.85
N ALA A 146 -4.53 -3.02 -8.57
CA ALA A 146 -3.23 -3.31 -7.97
C ALA A 146 -2.26 -2.12 -8.10
N MET A 147 -2.19 -1.49 -9.28
CA MET A 147 -1.20 -0.44 -9.58
C MET A 147 -1.36 0.78 -8.68
N VAL A 148 -2.58 1.33 -8.58
CA VAL A 148 -2.79 2.59 -7.84
C VAL A 148 -2.54 2.42 -6.34
N PRO A 149 -2.97 1.35 -5.66
CA PRO A 149 -2.52 1.07 -4.30
C PRO A 149 -0.99 1.03 -4.16
N LEU A 150 -0.30 0.34 -5.07
CA LEU A 150 1.16 0.23 -5.06
C LEU A 150 1.89 1.55 -5.37
N TRP A 151 1.20 2.55 -5.90
CA TRP A 151 1.75 3.90 -6.05
C TRP A 151 1.75 4.69 -4.74
N MET A 152 0.88 4.34 -3.80
CA MET A 152 0.65 5.15 -2.60
C MET A 152 1.39 4.60 -1.37
N TRP A 153 1.02 3.40 -0.92
CA TRP A 153 1.46 2.92 0.39
C TRP A 153 2.93 2.47 0.47
N PRO A 154 3.58 1.92 -0.58
CA PRO A 154 4.97 1.46 -0.45
C PRO A 154 5.92 2.60 -0.10
N MET A 155 5.84 3.72 -0.82
CA MET A 155 6.68 4.88 -0.54
C MET A 155 6.38 5.50 0.81
N ALA A 156 5.09 5.64 1.18
CA ALA A 156 4.70 6.17 2.48
C ALA A 156 5.29 5.33 3.63
N VAL A 157 5.18 4.00 3.53
CA VAL A 157 5.71 3.05 4.52
C VAL A 157 7.24 3.04 4.53
N ALA A 158 7.89 3.06 3.37
CA ALA A 158 9.35 3.13 3.27
C ALA A 158 9.91 4.41 3.92
N CYS A 159 9.19 5.53 3.82
CA CYS A 159 9.53 6.80 4.48
C CYS A 159 9.24 6.81 5.99
N GLY A 160 8.71 5.73 6.56
CA GLY A 160 8.51 5.59 8.01
C GLY A 160 7.10 5.92 8.50
N ASN A 161 6.15 6.15 7.59
CA ASN A 161 4.74 6.33 7.93
C ASN A 161 4.04 4.98 8.11
N THR A 162 2.90 4.96 8.80
CA THR A 162 1.93 3.89 8.72
C THR A 162 0.83 4.25 7.71
N PHE A 163 0.10 3.26 7.21
CA PHE A 163 -0.82 3.48 6.10
C PHE A 163 -2.14 2.72 6.28
N VAL A 164 -3.26 3.42 6.07
CA VAL A 164 -4.59 2.83 5.99
C VAL A 164 -5.06 2.89 4.54
N LEU A 165 -5.28 1.74 3.93
CA LEU A 165 -5.72 1.63 2.53
C LEU A 165 -7.20 1.26 2.45
N LYS A 166 -7.98 2.06 1.72
CA LYS A 166 -9.34 1.70 1.29
C LYS A 166 -9.28 1.39 -0.22
N PRO A 167 -9.27 0.11 -0.63
CA PRO A 167 -9.34 -0.27 -2.05
C PRO A 167 -10.74 -0.05 -2.62
N SER A 168 -10.88 -0.20 -3.94
CA SER A 168 -12.19 -0.24 -4.57
C SER A 168 -13.00 -1.43 -4.06
N GLU A 169 -14.27 -1.22 -3.81
CA GLU A 169 -15.23 -2.27 -3.46
C GLU A 169 -15.66 -3.11 -4.66
N ARG A 170 -15.34 -2.68 -5.88
CA ARG A 170 -15.72 -3.39 -7.12
C ARG A 170 -14.81 -4.56 -7.42
N ASP A 171 -13.52 -4.45 -7.07
CA ASP A 171 -12.46 -5.38 -7.43
C ASP A 171 -11.37 -5.46 -6.34
N PRO A 172 -11.74 -5.81 -5.10
CA PRO A 172 -10.86 -5.71 -3.94
C PRO A 172 -9.86 -6.87 -3.82
N SER A 173 -10.07 -8.01 -4.48
CA SER A 173 -9.38 -9.25 -4.15
C SER A 173 -7.88 -9.22 -4.44
N SER A 174 -7.45 -8.53 -5.50
CA SER A 174 -6.03 -8.39 -5.82
C SER A 174 -5.25 -7.68 -4.72
N VAL A 175 -5.79 -6.56 -4.21
CA VAL A 175 -5.18 -5.80 -3.10
C VAL A 175 -5.26 -6.53 -1.78
N LEU A 176 -6.38 -7.20 -1.49
CA LEU A 176 -6.51 -8.02 -0.28
C LEU A 176 -5.53 -9.19 -0.26
N PHE A 177 -5.25 -9.78 -1.42
CA PHE A 177 -4.23 -10.81 -1.57
C PHE A 177 -2.80 -10.24 -1.37
N ILE A 178 -2.51 -9.06 -1.94
CA ILE A 178 -1.21 -8.39 -1.75
C ILE A 178 -0.97 -8.02 -0.27
N ALA A 179 -2.01 -7.74 0.48
CA ALA A 179 -1.92 -7.34 1.88
C ALA A 179 -1.75 -8.53 2.87
N GLN A 180 -1.85 -9.77 2.42
CA GLN A 180 -1.62 -11.00 3.19
C GLN A 180 -0.16 -11.43 3.16
#